data_1fac8b24073bffac9fd6fbcd21cab00c
#
_entry.id   1fac8b24073bffac9fd6fbcd21cab00c
#
_cell.length_a   1.000
_cell.length_b   1.000
_cell.length_c   1.000
_cell.angle_alpha   90.00
_cell.angle_beta   90.00
_cell.angle_gamma   90.00
#
_symmetry.space_group_name_H-M   'P 1'
#
loop_
_entity.id
_entity.type
_entity.pdbx_description
1 polymer ?
#
loop_
_entity_poly.entity_id
_entity_poly.type
_entity_poly.pdbx_seq_one_letter_code
_entity_poly.pdbx_strand_id
1 'polypeptide(L)' 'MKIALNGERVDTREAKTIAELIDRYQLPPQSILVEHNGLAVHRHEWSERSLAEGDSIEFIRVVAGG' A
#
# COMPACT_ATOMS: atom_id res chain seq x y z
N MET A 1 3.95 -5.13 -13.00
CA MET A 1 2.69 -5.63 -12.40
C MET A 1 1.76 -4.45 -12.17
N LYS A 2 0.51 -4.61 -12.51
CA LYS A 2 -0.49 -3.54 -12.36
C LYS A 2 -1.41 -3.83 -11.17
N ILE A 3 -1.70 -2.79 -10.42
CA ILE A 3 -2.63 -2.85 -9.28
C ILE A 3 -3.54 -1.63 -9.33
N ALA A 4 -4.59 -1.64 -8.52
CA ALA A 4 -5.41 -0.46 -8.29
C ALA A 4 -4.93 0.18 -7.00
N LEU A 5 -4.44 1.41 -7.09
CA LEU A 5 -3.96 2.17 -5.94
C LEU A 5 -4.90 3.33 -5.72
N ASN A 6 -5.68 3.28 -4.64
CA ASN A 6 -6.74 4.27 -4.37
C ASN A 6 -7.66 4.42 -5.58
N GLY A 7 -8.02 3.29 -6.20
CA GLY A 7 -8.92 3.27 -7.34
C GLY A 7 -8.27 3.57 -8.68
N GLU A 8 -6.99 3.91 -8.69
CA GLU A 8 -6.29 4.24 -9.92
C GLU A 8 -5.34 3.10 -10.32
N ARG A 9 -5.40 2.71 -11.59
CA ARG A 9 -4.54 1.63 -12.07
C ARG A 9 -3.12 2.15 -12.27
N VAL A 10 -2.17 1.56 -11.55
CA VAL A 10 -0.77 1.98 -11.60
C VAL A 10 0.15 0.77 -11.67
N ASP A 11 1.39 1.02 -12.09
CA ASP A 11 2.44 0.00 -12.08
C ASP A 11 3.06 -0.06 -10.68
N THR A 12 3.36 -1.26 -10.21
CA THR A 12 3.98 -1.42 -8.88
C THR A 12 5.44 -1.01 -8.85
N ARG A 13 6.05 -0.71 -10.03
CA ARG A 13 7.47 -0.35 -10.13
C ARG A 13 8.35 -1.44 -9.54
N GLU A 14 8.01 -2.68 -9.85
CA GLU A 14 8.74 -3.87 -9.40
C GLU A 14 8.68 -4.11 -7.89
N ALA A 15 7.81 -3.41 -7.18
CA ALA A 15 7.57 -3.72 -5.77
C ALA A 15 6.87 -5.06 -5.67
N LYS A 16 7.32 -5.88 -4.74
CA LYS A 16 6.76 -7.22 -4.52
C LYS A 16 5.93 -7.30 -3.25
N THR A 17 6.08 -6.33 -2.35
CA THR A 17 5.37 -6.32 -1.08
C THR A 17 4.76 -4.94 -0.86
N ILE A 18 3.85 -4.87 0.10
CA ILE A 18 3.26 -3.58 0.51
C ILE A 18 4.37 -2.61 0.95
N ALA A 19 5.34 -3.10 1.72
CA ALA A 19 6.43 -2.24 2.20
C ALA A 19 7.22 -1.64 1.04
N GLU A 20 7.51 -2.45 0.02
CA GLU A 20 8.24 -1.97 -1.14
C GLU A 20 7.43 -0.97 -1.94
N LEU A 21 6.11 -1.19 -2.04
CA LEU A 21 5.23 -0.28 -2.74
C LEU A 21 5.22 1.09 -2.07
N ILE A 22 5.12 1.11 -0.75
CA ILE A 22 5.15 2.34 0.03
C ILE A 22 6.47 3.08 -0.21
N ASP A 23 7.57 2.33 -0.27
CA ASP A 23 8.88 2.91 -0.53
C ASP A 23 8.98 3.49 -1.94
N ARG A 24 8.50 2.75 -2.95
CA ARG A 24 8.55 3.21 -4.34
C ARG A 24 7.80 4.52 -4.55
N TYR A 25 6.68 4.68 -3.86
CA TYR A 25 5.85 5.87 -3.99
C TYR A 25 6.18 6.92 -2.92
N GLN A 26 7.19 6.67 -2.10
CA GLN A 26 7.70 7.61 -1.09
C GLN A 26 6.60 8.13 -0.17
N LEU A 27 5.74 7.23 0.27
CA LEU A 27 4.66 7.57 1.18
C LEU A 27 5.17 7.59 2.62
N PRO A 28 4.60 8.46 3.48
CA PRO A 28 5.04 8.54 4.87
C PRO A 28 4.49 7.38 5.69
N PRO A 29 5.33 6.40 6.05
CA PRO A 29 4.82 5.17 6.68
C PRO A 29 4.17 5.39 8.04
N GLN A 30 4.56 6.45 8.76
CA GLN A 30 3.98 6.72 10.07
C GLN A 30 2.58 7.35 9.97
N SER A 31 2.19 7.81 8.79
CA SER A 31 0.99 8.61 8.62
C SER A 31 -0.06 7.97 7.73
N ILE A 32 0.11 6.70 7.41
CA ILE A 32 -0.85 6.02 6.54
C ILE A 32 -1.35 4.72 7.14
N LEU A 33 -2.59 4.41 6.80
CA LEU A 33 -3.17 3.09 7.00
C LEU A 33 -3.27 2.45 5.63
N VAL A 34 -3.16 1.13 5.59
CA VAL A 34 -3.19 0.40 4.33
C VAL A 34 -4.28 -0.66 4.37
N GLU A 35 -5.07 -0.71 3.30
CA GLU A 35 -5.98 -1.82 3.06
C GLU A 35 -5.52 -2.56 1.82
N HIS A 36 -5.50 -3.87 1.88
CA HIS A 36 -5.11 -4.74 0.78
C HIS A 36 -6.27 -5.67 0.48
N ASN A 37 -6.90 -5.47 -0.68
CA ASN A 37 -8.08 -6.22 -1.08
C ASN A 37 -9.17 -6.20 0.00
N GLY A 38 -9.37 -5.02 0.59
CA GLY A 38 -10.39 -4.80 1.60
C GLY A 38 -10.01 -5.17 3.02
N LEU A 39 -8.81 -5.67 3.24
CA LEU A 39 -8.33 -6.05 4.56
C LEU A 39 -7.32 -5.06 5.07
N ALA A 40 -7.50 -4.61 6.30
CA ALA A 40 -6.53 -3.72 6.94
C ALA A 40 -5.24 -4.49 7.19
N VAL A 41 -4.12 -3.89 6.84
CA VAL A 41 -2.81 -4.50 7.00
C VAL A 41 -2.01 -3.66 7.98
N HIS A 42 -1.62 -4.27 9.09
CA HIS A 42 -0.83 -3.57 10.11
C HIS A 42 0.58 -3.30 9.58
N ARG A 43 1.16 -2.21 10.06
CA ARG A 43 2.47 -1.77 9.59
C ARG A 43 3.53 -2.87 9.68
N HIS A 44 3.52 -3.64 10.77
CA HIS A 44 4.51 -4.70 10.94
C HIS A 44 4.34 -5.88 9.97
N GLU A 45 3.21 -5.92 9.24
CA GLU A 45 2.94 -6.96 8.25
C GLU A 45 3.31 -6.55 6.84
N TRP A 46 3.61 -5.27 6.62
CA TRP A 46 3.81 -4.75 5.26
C TRP A 46 4.92 -5.46 4.50
N SER A 47 6.02 -5.78 5.18
CA SER A 47 7.16 -6.42 4.51
C SER A 47 6.90 -7.88 4.16
N GLU A 48 5.88 -8.48 4.76
CA GLU A 48 5.53 -9.87 4.52
C GLU A 48 4.32 -10.02 3.62
N ARG A 49 3.67 -8.91 3.29
CA ARG A 49 2.44 -8.93 2.50
C ARG A 49 2.76 -8.78 1.03
N SER A 50 2.63 -9.88 0.28
CA SER A 50 2.97 -9.91 -1.14
C SER A 50 1.88 -9.26 -1.99
N LEU A 51 2.30 -8.64 -3.07
CA LEU A 51 1.40 -8.07 -4.07
C LEU A 51 1.17 -9.07 -5.20
N ALA A 52 -0.01 -9.03 -5.78
CA ALA A 52 -0.35 -9.82 -6.95
C ALA A 52 -0.99 -8.92 -8.00
N GLU A 53 -0.89 -9.35 -9.25
CA GLU A 53 -1.51 -8.62 -10.37
C GLU A 53 -2.99 -8.39 -10.09
N GLY A 54 -3.43 -7.15 -10.25
CA GLY A 54 -4.84 -6.81 -10.09
C GLY A 54 -5.27 -6.52 -8.65
N ASP A 55 -4.35 -6.61 -7.69
CA ASP A 55 -4.68 -6.30 -6.30
C ASP A 55 -5.21 -4.88 -6.15
N SER A 56 -6.06 -4.68 -5.15
CA SER A 56 -6.57 -3.38 -4.77
C SER A 56 -5.90 -2.93 -3.49
N ILE A 57 -5.23 -1.79 -3.54
CA ILE A 57 -4.53 -1.22 -2.39
C ILE A 57 -5.11 0.16 -2.13
N GLU A 58 -5.44 0.43 -0.88
CA GLU A 58 -5.85 1.77 -0.47
C GLU A 58 -4.92 2.27 0.60
N PHE A 59 -4.41 3.48 0.39
CA PHE A 59 -3.64 4.20 1.39
C PHE A 59 -4.50 5.32 1.94
N ILE A 60 -4.70 5.28 3.24
CA ILE A 60 -5.52 6.29 3.94
C ILE A 60 -4.58 7.11 4.79
N ARG A 61 -4.50 8.40 4.51
CA ARG A 61 -3.64 9.28 5.29
C ARG A 61 -4.32 9.58 6.62
N VAL A 62 -3.58 9.34 7.69
CA VAL A 62 -4.07 9.67 9.03
C VAL A 62 -3.54 11.05 9.36
N VAL A 63 -4.47 11.99 9.54
CA VAL A 63 -4.12 13.31 10.03
C VAL A 63 -4.04 13.19 11.52
N ALA A 64 -2.89 13.48 12.08
CA ALA A 64 -2.74 13.52 13.53
C ALA A 64 -3.73 14.57 14.01
N GLY A 65 -4.82 14.10 14.60
CA GLY A 65 -5.82 14.98 15.13
C GLY A 65 -5.17 15.77 16.26
N GLY A 66 -4.75 16.89 15.88
CA GLY A 66 -4.13 17.77 16.87
C GLY A 66 -5.02 17.91 18.03
#